data_1897e3d137876a6aaca4bcdd5b0f81fc
#
_entry.id   1897e3d137876a6aaca4bcdd5b0f81fc
#
_cell.length_a   1.000
_cell.length_b   1.000
_cell.length_c   1.000
_cell.angle_alpha   90.00
_cell.angle_beta   90.00
_cell.angle_gamma   90.00
#
_symmetry.space_group_name_H-M   'P 1'
#
loop_
_entity.id
_entity.type
_entity.pdbx_description
1 polymer ?
#
loop_
_entity_poly.entity_id
_entity_poly.type
_entity_poly.pdbx_seq_one_letter_code
_entity_poly.pdbx_strand_id
1 'polypeptide(L)'
;AQSVVFATGFLKDGRIDLDWPMLARPRQTVVIYMGISRLADICAQFIAHGLPPSTPAGVIERGTTHAQRVVVADLATLAQRVRDEGVRPPSLTVVGSVVGLYPKLAWFEPEAQPKASPLPHAGCAVVHGKAGD
;
A
#
# COMPACT_ATOMS: atom_id res chain seq x y z
N ALA A 1 -15.53 -14.38 5.54
CA ALA A 1 -16.03 -13.16 6.20
C ALA A 1 -17.56 -13.14 6.22
N GLN A 2 -18.14 -12.56 7.26
CA GLN A 2 -19.60 -12.38 7.37
C GLN A 2 -19.99 -10.93 7.03
N SER A 3 -19.06 -10.02 7.09
CA SER A 3 -19.27 -8.61 6.78
C SER A 3 -18.04 -8.00 6.10
N VAL A 4 -18.27 -6.94 5.36
CA VAL A 4 -17.23 -6.08 4.79
C VAL A 4 -17.49 -4.66 5.25
N VAL A 5 -16.46 -4.00 5.74
CA VAL A 5 -16.52 -2.60 6.16
C VAL A 5 -15.53 -1.79 5.34
N PHE A 6 -16.00 -0.68 4.78
CA PHE A 6 -15.17 0.30 4.10
C PHE A 6 -14.90 1.48 5.04
N ALA A 7 -13.67 1.87 5.17
CA ALA A 7 -13.25 2.98 6.01
C ALA A 7 -12.24 3.88 5.28
N THR A 8 -12.11 5.10 5.73
CA THR A 8 -11.11 6.05 5.23
C THR A 8 -10.04 6.27 6.29
N GLY A 9 -8.80 5.95 5.97
CA GLY A 9 -7.66 6.04 6.90
C GLY A 9 -7.12 7.45 7.11
N PHE A 10 -7.71 8.46 6.48
CA PHE A 10 -7.23 9.84 6.54
C PHE A 10 -8.38 10.82 6.79
N LEU A 11 -8.28 11.61 7.87
CA LEU A 11 -9.16 12.74 8.13
C LEU A 11 -8.50 14.06 7.72
N LYS A 12 -9.30 15.10 7.55
CA LYS A 12 -8.85 16.46 7.13
C LYS A 12 -7.77 17.06 8.04
N ASP A 13 -7.71 16.65 9.30
CA ASP A 13 -6.73 17.10 10.30
C ASP A 13 -5.50 16.20 10.43
N GLY A 14 -5.38 15.18 9.58
CA GLY A 14 -4.26 14.22 9.57
C GLY A 14 -4.31 13.17 10.66
N ARG A 15 -5.36 13.13 11.49
CA ARG A 15 -5.56 12.09 12.50
C ARG A 15 -6.30 10.90 11.92
N ILE A 16 -6.08 9.73 12.54
CA ILE A 16 -6.85 8.52 12.29
C ILE A 16 -7.86 8.41 13.43
N ASP A 17 -9.10 8.78 13.17
CA ASP A 17 -10.21 8.67 14.12
C ASP A 17 -11.22 7.66 13.57
N LEU A 18 -10.95 6.39 13.79
CA LEU A 18 -11.78 5.27 13.37
C LEU A 18 -12.35 4.55 14.59
N ASP A 19 -13.54 3.97 14.42
CA ASP A 19 -14.14 3.10 15.44
C ASP A 19 -13.41 1.74 15.46
N TRP A 20 -12.26 1.72 16.13
CA TRP A 20 -11.41 0.54 16.21
C TRP A 20 -12.10 -0.67 16.82
N PRO A 21 -12.90 -0.55 17.89
CA PRO A 21 -13.67 -1.68 18.42
C PRO A 21 -14.61 -2.29 17.39
N MET A 22 -15.19 -1.49 16.52
CA MET A 22 -16.06 -1.97 15.43
C MET A 22 -15.23 -2.61 14.31
N LEU A 23 -14.09 -2.02 13.97
CA LEU A 23 -13.24 -2.50 12.86
C LEU A 23 -12.46 -3.78 13.21
N ALA A 24 -12.01 -3.94 14.46
CA ALA A 24 -11.20 -5.06 14.89
C ALA A 24 -12.01 -6.33 15.24
N ARG A 25 -13.20 -6.49 14.68
CA ARG A 25 -14.04 -7.68 14.92
C ARG A 25 -13.55 -8.89 14.13
N PRO A 26 -13.64 -10.10 14.71
CA PRO A 26 -13.34 -11.34 13.99
C PRO A 26 -14.33 -11.59 12.84
N ARG A 27 -13.93 -12.37 11.84
CA ARG A 27 -14.74 -12.77 10.68
C ARG A 27 -15.26 -11.61 9.84
N GLN A 28 -14.58 -10.49 9.88
CA GLN A 28 -14.87 -9.28 9.11
C GLN A 28 -13.72 -9.00 8.14
N THR A 29 -14.04 -8.50 6.96
CA THR A 29 -13.07 -7.91 6.06
C THR A 29 -13.16 -6.39 6.19
N VAL A 30 -12.02 -5.74 6.42
CA VAL A 30 -11.95 -4.27 6.46
C VAL A 30 -11.15 -3.78 5.27
N VAL A 31 -11.72 -2.83 4.55
CA VAL A 31 -11.10 -2.19 3.40
C VAL A 31 -10.87 -0.71 3.74
N ILE A 32 -9.60 -0.28 3.69
CA ILE A 32 -9.22 1.07 4.09
C ILE A 32 -8.67 1.83 2.89
N TYR A 33 -9.36 2.93 2.56
CA TYR A 33 -8.92 3.91 1.58
C TYR A 33 -7.97 4.93 2.23
N MET A 34 -7.04 5.46 1.44
CA MET A 34 -6.11 6.53 1.86
C MET A 34 -5.32 6.21 3.15
N GLY A 35 -5.04 4.93 3.41
CA GLY A 35 -4.37 4.48 4.64
C GLY A 35 -2.86 4.30 4.50
N ILE A 36 -2.28 4.37 3.31
CA ILE A 36 -0.90 3.95 3.06
C ILE A 36 0.14 4.74 3.87
N SER A 37 -0.04 6.05 4.01
CA SER A 37 0.88 6.93 4.75
C SER A 37 0.90 6.66 6.27
N ARG A 38 -0.14 6.03 6.79
CA ARG A 38 -0.33 5.72 8.21
C ARG A 38 -0.49 4.22 8.46
N LEU A 39 -0.04 3.40 7.52
CA LEU A 39 -0.28 1.96 7.56
C LEU A 39 0.27 1.29 8.83
N ALA A 40 1.43 1.71 9.32
CA ALA A 40 2.00 1.19 10.56
C ALA A 40 1.09 1.47 11.78
N ASP A 41 0.55 2.68 11.87
CA ASP A 41 -0.37 3.06 12.94
C ASP A 41 -1.69 2.28 12.83
N ILE A 42 -2.21 2.13 11.62
CA ILE A 42 -3.43 1.36 11.35
C ILE A 42 -3.25 -0.10 11.79
N CYS A 43 -2.16 -0.75 11.40
CA CYS A 43 -1.87 -2.12 11.81
C CYS A 43 -1.73 -2.25 13.34
N ALA A 44 -1.04 -1.30 13.97
CA ALA A 44 -0.87 -1.26 15.42
C ALA A 44 -2.22 -1.13 16.15
N GLN A 45 -3.13 -0.29 15.64
CA GLN A 45 -4.47 -0.11 16.22
C GLN A 45 -5.32 -1.39 16.11
N PHE A 46 -5.28 -2.09 15.00
CA PHE A 46 -5.96 -3.38 14.87
C PHE A 46 -5.47 -4.40 15.90
N ILE A 47 -4.16 -4.48 16.10
CA ILE A 47 -3.55 -5.37 17.08
C ILE A 47 -3.93 -4.95 18.51
N ALA A 48 -3.86 -3.65 18.81
CA ALA A 48 -4.22 -3.10 20.13
C ALA A 48 -5.69 -3.35 20.50
N HIS A 49 -6.58 -3.45 19.50
CA HIS A 49 -8.01 -3.71 19.69
C HIS A 49 -8.40 -5.18 19.51
N GLY A 50 -7.44 -6.10 19.51
CA GLY A 50 -7.66 -7.53 19.71
C GLY A 50 -7.49 -8.42 18.48
N LEU A 51 -7.16 -7.91 17.30
CA LEU A 51 -6.80 -8.80 16.19
C LEU A 51 -5.40 -9.39 16.40
N PRO A 52 -5.21 -10.70 16.16
CA PRO A 52 -3.88 -11.31 16.22
C PRO A 52 -2.91 -10.61 15.25
N PRO A 53 -1.63 -10.44 15.63
CA PRO A 53 -0.59 -9.90 14.72
C PRO A 53 -0.45 -10.71 13.43
N SER A 54 -0.82 -11.99 13.45
CA SER A 54 -0.82 -12.91 12.30
C SER A 54 -2.05 -12.76 11.38
N THR A 55 -2.96 -11.85 11.68
CA THR A 55 -4.13 -11.60 10.82
C THR A 55 -3.67 -11.23 9.42
N PRO A 56 -4.14 -11.94 8.37
CA PRO A 56 -3.79 -11.63 7.00
C PRO A 56 -4.17 -10.21 6.62
N ALA A 57 -3.26 -9.52 5.97
CA ALA A 57 -3.49 -8.17 5.46
C ALA A 57 -2.71 -7.95 4.17
N GLY A 58 -3.23 -7.10 3.29
CA GLY A 58 -2.60 -6.82 2.01
C GLY A 58 -2.86 -5.40 1.55
N VAL A 59 -2.04 -4.96 0.60
CA VAL A 59 -2.18 -3.67 -0.09
C VAL A 59 -2.27 -3.93 -1.58
N ILE A 60 -3.24 -3.32 -2.21
CA ILE A 60 -3.42 -3.31 -3.66
C ILE A 60 -3.04 -1.92 -4.15
N GLU A 61 -1.94 -1.83 -4.88
CA GLU A 61 -1.49 -0.60 -5.54
C GLU A 61 -2.03 -0.57 -6.96
N ARG A 62 -2.56 0.59 -7.36
CA ARG A 62 -3.08 0.84 -8.72
C ARG A 62 -4.03 -0.26 -9.21
N GLY A 63 -4.92 -0.71 -8.33
CA GLY A 63 -5.87 -1.77 -8.62
C GLY A 63 -6.64 -1.53 -9.91
N THR A 64 -6.93 -2.61 -10.65
CA THR A 64 -7.65 -2.60 -11.94
C THR A 64 -6.90 -1.94 -13.11
N THR A 65 -5.65 -1.60 -12.96
CA THR A 65 -4.78 -1.09 -14.04
C THR A 65 -3.72 -2.11 -14.42
N HIS A 66 -3.05 -1.90 -15.57
CA HIS A 66 -1.91 -2.73 -15.98
C HIS A 66 -0.72 -2.68 -15.01
N ALA A 67 -0.64 -1.61 -14.21
CA ALA A 67 0.38 -1.42 -13.20
C ALA A 67 -0.05 -1.93 -11.81
N GLN A 68 -1.14 -2.69 -11.72
CA GLN A 68 -1.60 -3.28 -10.46
C GLN A 68 -0.51 -4.13 -9.83
N ARG A 69 -0.28 -3.91 -8.54
CA ARG A 69 0.60 -4.73 -7.72
C ARG A 69 -0.07 -5.03 -6.40
N VAL A 70 0.12 -6.25 -5.90
CA VAL A 70 -0.46 -6.70 -4.63
C VAL A 70 0.67 -7.13 -3.70
N VAL A 71 0.67 -6.58 -2.49
CA VAL A 71 1.57 -6.97 -1.41
C VAL A 71 0.75 -7.66 -0.33
N VAL A 72 1.07 -8.91 -0.03
CA VAL A 72 0.38 -9.73 0.97
C VAL A 72 1.32 -10.02 2.12
N ALA A 73 0.83 -9.82 3.34
CA ALA A 73 1.54 -10.09 4.58
C ALA A 73 0.54 -10.35 5.72
N ASP A 74 0.93 -10.07 6.94
CA ASP A 74 0.09 -9.98 8.12
C ASP A 74 0.17 -8.60 8.77
N LEU A 75 -0.64 -8.33 9.79
CA LEU A 75 -0.66 -7.05 10.48
C LEU A 75 0.70 -6.66 11.08
N ALA A 76 1.49 -7.65 11.51
CA ALA A 76 2.80 -7.39 12.13
C ALA A 76 3.85 -6.91 11.12
N THR A 77 3.77 -7.35 9.87
CA THR A 77 4.83 -7.19 8.86
C THR A 77 4.44 -6.34 7.66
N LEU A 78 3.14 -6.10 7.44
CA LEU A 78 2.65 -5.43 6.24
C LEU A 78 3.28 -4.05 6.01
N ALA A 79 3.35 -3.23 7.06
CA ALA A 79 3.88 -1.88 6.94
C ALA A 79 5.35 -1.86 6.51
N GLN A 80 6.15 -2.81 7.00
CA GLN A 80 7.55 -2.93 6.60
C GLN A 80 7.66 -3.40 5.15
N ARG A 81 6.90 -4.42 4.76
CA ARG A 81 6.91 -4.92 3.38
C ARG A 81 6.50 -3.87 2.37
N VAL A 82 5.48 -3.10 2.69
CA VAL A 82 5.00 -1.99 1.83
C VAL A 82 6.08 -0.93 1.63
N ARG A 83 6.85 -0.61 2.68
CA ARG A 83 8.00 0.30 2.58
C ARG A 83 9.12 -0.27 1.72
N ASP A 84 9.49 -1.53 1.97
CA ASP A 84 10.59 -2.20 1.26
C ASP A 84 10.29 -2.34 -0.23
N GLU A 85 9.03 -2.57 -0.59
CA GLU A 85 8.57 -2.69 -1.97
C GLU A 85 8.23 -1.35 -2.63
N GLY A 86 8.31 -0.24 -1.91
CA GLY A 86 8.11 1.10 -2.42
C GLY A 86 6.69 1.37 -2.94
N VAL A 87 5.68 0.79 -2.28
CA VAL A 87 4.27 0.95 -2.67
C VAL A 87 3.82 2.39 -2.49
N ARG A 88 3.10 2.93 -3.47
CA ARG A 88 2.63 4.32 -3.53
C ARG A 88 1.12 4.43 -3.73
N PRO A 89 0.52 5.58 -3.38
CA PRO A 89 -0.85 5.87 -3.81
C PRO A 89 -0.99 5.89 -5.35
N PRO A 90 -2.16 5.59 -5.89
CA PRO A 90 -3.36 5.15 -5.20
C PRO A 90 -3.25 3.69 -4.76
N SER A 91 -3.66 3.42 -3.52
CA SER A 91 -3.62 2.08 -2.95
C SER A 91 -4.77 1.84 -2.00
N LEU A 92 -5.11 0.57 -1.83
CA LEU A 92 -6.18 0.08 -0.98
C LEU A 92 -5.60 -0.93 0.00
N THR A 93 -5.88 -0.78 1.27
CA THR A 93 -5.50 -1.76 2.30
C THR A 93 -6.68 -2.67 2.62
N VAL A 94 -6.44 -3.96 2.65
CA VAL A 94 -7.45 -4.98 3.00
C VAL A 94 -6.94 -5.78 4.19
N VAL A 95 -7.77 -5.88 5.23
CA VAL A 95 -7.46 -6.64 6.45
C VAL A 95 -8.51 -7.73 6.64
N GLY A 96 -8.09 -8.95 6.85
CA GLY A 96 -8.95 -10.09 7.12
C GLY A 96 -8.51 -11.37 6.43
N SER A 97 -9.14 -12.48 6.81
CA SER A 97 -8.81 -13.82 6.29
C SER A 97 -8.97 -13.97 4.77
N VAL A 98 -9.78 -13.13 4.14
CA VAL A 98 -9.94 -13.12 2.67
C VAL A 98 -8.62 -12.93 1.93
N VAL A 99 -7.68 -12.19 2.51
CA VAL A 99 -6.36 -11.95 1.92
C VAL A 99 -5.57 -13.25 1.75
N GLY A 100 -5.78 -14.23 2.62
CA GLY A 100 -5.18 -15.56 2.52
C GLY A 100 -5.63 -16.37 1.30
N LEU A 101 -6.68 -15.96 0.60
CA LEU A 101 -7.14 -16.58 -0.65
C LEU A 101 -6.36 -16.09 -1.88
N TYR A 102 -5.62 -15.00 -1.76
CA TYR A 102 -4.90 -14.40 -2.88
C TYR A 102 -4.05 -15.40 -3.69
N PRO A 103 -3.22 -16.26 -3.08
CA PRO A 103 -2.42 -17.22 -3.84
C PRO A 103 -3.22 -18.20 -4.69
N LYS A 104 -4.47 -18.47 -4.30
CA LYS A 104 -5.38 -19.40 -4.99
C LYS A 104 -6.20 -18.72 -6.08
N LEU A 105 -6.47 -17.44 -5.94
CA LEU A 105 -7.39 -16.69 -6.81
C LEU A 105 -6.67 -15.66 -7.70
N ALA A 106 -5.37 -15.44 -7.52
CA ALA A 106 -4.59 -14.51 -8.34
C ALA A 106 -4.52 -15.05 -9.79
N TRP A 107 -5.00 -14.23 -10.72
CA TRP A 107 -4.96 -14.52 -12.16
C TRP A 107 -4.27 -13.40 -12.95
N PHE A 108 -4.12 -12.23 -12.35
CA PHE A 108 -3.50 -11.08 -12.99
C PHE A 108 -2.00 -11.08 -12.71
N GLU A 109 -1.21 -11.15 -13.77
CA GLU A 109 0.23 -10.94 -13.72
C GLU A 109 0.52 -9.55 -14.28
N PRO A 110 1.05 -8.61 -13.47
CA PRO A 110 1.45 -7.31 -13.97
C PRO A 110 2.56 -7.50 -15.02
N GLU A 111 2.45 -6.81 -16.15
CA GLU A 111 3.56 -6.73 -17.09
C GLU A 111 4.79 -6.21 -16.36
N ALA A 112 5.92 -6.92 -16.51
CA ALA A 112 7.18 -6.49 -15.96
C ALA A 112 7.47 -5.07 -16.48
N GLN A 113 7.49 -4.08 -15.61
CA GLN A 113 7.87 -2.73 -16.01
C GLN A 113 9.28 -2.80 -16.59
N PRO A 114 9.50 -2.33 -17.83
CA PRO A 114 10.85 -2.20 -18.34
C PRO A 114 11.63 -1.33 -17.33
N LYS A 115 12.74 -1.86 -16.83
CA LYS A 115 13.64 -1.08 -15.97
C LYS A 115 13.91 0.22 -16.69
N ALA A 116 13.55 1.34 -16.07
CA ALA A 116 13.84 2.64 -16.63
C ALA A 116 15.33 2.70 -16.92
N SER A 117 15.69 2.77 -18.20
CA SER A 117 17.06 3.02 -18.60
C SER A 117 17.48 4.35 -17.97
N PRO A 118 18.67 4.45 -17.35
CA PRO A 118 19.14 5.73 -16.87
C PRO A 118 19.19 6.70 -18.05
N LEU A 119 18.54 7.83 -17.91
CA LEU A 119 18.59 8.91 -18.88
C LEU A 119 20.05 9.24 -19.15
N PRO A 120 20.51 9.31 -20.41
CA PRO A 120 21.84 9.78 -20.70
C PRO A 120 21.99 11.19 -20.14
N HIS A 121 22.96 11.39 -19.27
CA HIS A 121 23.30 12.71 -18.78
C HIS A 121 23.59 13.61 -20.00
N ALA A 122 22.70 14.54 -20.27
CA ALA A 122 22.97 15.60 -21.24
C ALA A 122 24.12 16.44 -20.66
N GLY A 123 25.32 16.19 -21.18
CA GLY A 123 26.49 16.98 -20.86
C GLY A 123 26.22 18.43 -21.25
N CYS A 124 26.19 19.31 -20.27
CA CYS A 124 26.13 20.74 -20.50
C CYS A 124 27.45 21.16 -21.14
N ALA A 125 27.47 21.29 -22.46
CA ALA A 125 28.61 21.88 -23.17
C ALA A 125 28.65 23.37 -22.86
N VAL A 126 29.60 23.74 -22.00
CA VAL A 126 29.95 25.16 -21.77
C VAL A 126 30.64 25.67 -23.03
N VAL A 127 29.92 26.46 -23.83
CA VAL A 127 30.51 27.17 -24.94
C VAL A 127 31.26 28.36 -24.38
N HIS A 128 32.60 28.29 -24.35
CA HIS A 128 33.47 29.43 -24.10
C HIS A 128 33.46 30.32 -25.38
N GLY A 129 32.74 31.40 -25.31
CA GLY A 129 32.85 32.47 -26.29
C GLY A 129 34.22 33.17 -26.15
N LYS A 130 35.08 33.00 -27.16
CA LYS A 130 36.25 33.84 -27.31
C LYS A 130 35.85 35.29 -27.62
N ALA A 131 36.18 36.20 -26.76
CA ALA A 131 36.26 37.60 -27.13
C ALA A 131 37.48 37.80 -28.09
N GLY A 132 37.22 38.27 -29.28
CA GLY A 132 38.22 38.72 -30.23
C GLY A 132 38.08 40.22 -30.43
N ASP A 133 39.14 40.86 -30.49
CA ASP A 133 39.47 42.28 -30.64
C ASP A 133 38.48 43.16 -31.41
#